data_a31dee1dd6fb768d3aa67e6c6976a5c5
#
_entry.id   a31dee1dd6fb768d3aa67e6c6976a5c5
#
_cell.length_a   1.000
_cell.length_b   1.000
_cell.length_c   1.000
_cell.angle_alpha   90.00
_cell.angle_beta   90.00
_cell.angle_gamma   90.00
#
_symmetry.space_group_name_H-M   'P 1'
#
loop_
_entity.id
_entity.type
_entity.pdbx_description
1 polymer ?
#
loop_
_entity_poly.entity_id
_entity_poly.type
_entity_poly.pdbx_seq_one_letter_code
_entity_poly.pdbx_strand_id
1 'polypeptide(L)'
;MKENRGGSRAYDYAVKKIVSTPSMTVPVVHSVGVGDVYDTIVAIYDQRSSFEDNLLNASYVAAEYAQTTFIDEFRSMTQHYLNLPIEDKQNYNGVLLPWDVRKGINIYIAAPDFDFVDTKPIDFICKALEYHNFTPRRPIKENGQMSKEAGKAERQKLFQSDMALIDSCQIMLAVLLYNDPGTLIEIGVAAERRMPVLVYDPYSIADNCMLTEIPNV
;
A
#
# COMPACT_ATOMS: atom_id res chain seq x y z
N MET A 1 -1.83 -8.61 -17.51
CA MET A 1 -0.90 -8.50 -16.36
C MET A 1 -1.69 -8.05 -15.15
N LYS A 2 -1.66 -8.83 -14.08
CA LYS A 2 -2.30 -8.47 -12.79
C LYS A 2 -1.29 -7.76 -11.92
N GLU A 3 -1.67 -6.58 -11.40
CA GLU A 3 -0.78 -5.69 -10.62
C GLU A 3 -1.04 -5.85 -9.11
N ASN A 4 -1.47 -7.03 -8.67
CA ASN A 4 -1.96 -7.23 -7.31
C ASN A 4 -3.09 -6.24 -6.98
N ARG A 5 -3.04 -5.60 -5.81
CA ARG A 5 -4.03 -4.57 -5.42
C ARG A 5 -3.92 -3.26 -6.22
N GLY A 6 -3.05 -3.19 -7.21
CA GLY A 6 -2.83 -2.03 -8.07
C GLY A 6 -3.58 -2.05 -9.39
N GLY A 7 -4.54 -2.96 -9.57
CA GLY A 7 -5.30 -3.09 -10.80
C GLY A 7 -4.76 -4.14 -11.76
N SER A 8 -5.14 -4.03 -13.02
CA SER A 8 -4.69 -4.91 -14.08
C SER A 8 -4.46 -4.18 -15.40
N ARG A 9 -3.60 -4.74 -16.25
CA ARG A 9 -3.34 -4.26 -17.62
C ARG A 9 -3.43 -5.40 -18.61
N ALA A 10 -4.05 -5.16 -19.74
CA ALA A 10 -4.10 -6.12 -20.83
C ALA A 10 -3.98 -5.41 -22.17
N TYR A 11 -3.49 -6.13 -23.17
CA TYR A 11 -3.44 -5.62 -24.54
C TYR A 11 -4.72 -5.99 -25.27
N ASP A 12 -5.45 -4.98 -25.72
CA ASP A 12 -6.63 -5.17 -26.57
C ASP A 12 -6.20 -5.23 -28.04
N TYR A 13 -6.34 -6.40 -28.63
CA TYR A 13 -5.97 -6.65 -30.03
C TYR A 13 -6.91 -6.00 -31.04
N ALA A 14 -8.17 -5.74 -30.65
CA ALA A 14 -9.14 -5.11 -31.55
C ALA A 14 -8.81 -3.63 -31.79
N VAL A 15 -8.45 -2.92 -30.75
CA VAL A 15 -8.07 -1.49 -30.81
C VAL A 15 -6.57 -1.24 -30.75
N LYS A 16 -5.76 -2.29 -30.62
CA LYS A 16 -4.28 -2.29 -30.61
C LYS A 16 -3.69 -1.37 -29.55
N LYS A 17 -4.27 -1.35 -28.36
CA LYS A 17 -3.79 -0.54 -27.23
C LYS A 17 -3.76 -1.33 -25.92
N ILE A 18 -2.99 -0.83 -24.96
CA ILE A 18 -3.04 -1.32 -23.58
C ILE A 18 -4.24 -0.68 -22.87
N VAL A 19 -5.08 -1.52 -22.28
CA VAL A 19 -6.19 -1.14 -21.43
C VAL A 19 -5.79 -1.41 -19.97
N SER A 20 -6.12 -0.50 -19.09
CA SER A 20 -5.84 -0.61 -17.66
C SER A 20 -7.13 -0.44 -16.87
N THR A 21 -7.36 -1.32 -15.89
CA THR A 21 -8.52 -1.24 -15.00
C THR A 21 -8.09 -1.20 -13.54
N PRO A 22 -8.76 -0.40 -12.69
CA PRO A 22 -8.43 -0.33 -11.28
C PRO A 22 -8.76 -1.64 -10.55
N SER A 23 -8.09 -1.86 -9.44
CA SER A 23 -8.49 -2.86 -8.45
C SER A 23 -9.45 -2.20 -7.45
N MET A 24 -10.48 -2.92 -7.05
CA MET A 24 -11.41 -2.43 -6.03
C MET A 24 -10.75 -2.48 -4.65
N THR A 25 -10.97 -1.43 -3.86
CA THR A 25 -10.50 -1.37 -2.47
C THR A 25 -11.53 -2.02 -1.58
N VAL A 26 -11.22 -3.22 -1.10
CA VAL A 26 -12.12 -4.03 -0.26
C VAL A 26 -11.36 -4.67 0.89
N PRO A 27 -12.03 -4.99 2.01
CA PRO A 27 -11.46 -5.84 3.04
C PRO A 27 -11.13 -7.21 2.45
N VAL A 28 -9.92 -7.72 2.67
CA VAL A 28 -9.51 -9.02 2.14
C VAL A 28 -9.51 -10.06 3.25
N VAL A 29 -10.43 -11.01 3.16
CA VAL A 29 -10.54 -12.16 4.06
C VAL A 29 -9.62 -13.29 3.61
N HIS A 30 -9.50 -13.51 2.29
CA HIS A 30 -8.59 -14.48 1.71
C HIS A 30 -8.12 -14.05 0.31
N SER A 31 -7.02 -14.62 -0.16
CA SER A 31 -6.42 -14.29 -1.46
C SER A 31 -6.27 -15.50 -2.39
N VAL A 32 -6.53 -16.71 -1.91
CA VAL A 32 -6.39 -17.94 -2.71
C VAL A 32 -7.52 -18.02 -3.72
N GLY A 33 -7.19 -18.23 -5.00
CA GLY A 33 -8.18 -18.36 -6.07
C GLY A 33 -8.71 -17.02 -6.64
N VAL A 34 -8.38 -15.87 -6.03
CA VAL A 34 -8.82 -14.55 -6.52
C VAL A 34 -8.38 -14.31 -7.97
N GLY A 35 -7.15 -14.72 -8.32
CA GLY A 35 -6.65 -14.64 -9.68
C GLY A 35 -7.40 -15.55 -10.66
N ASP A 36 -7.78 -16.74 -10.22
CA ASP A 36 -8.52 -17.70 -11.05
C ASP A 36 -9.95 -17.21 -11.33
N VAL A 37 -10.58 -16.62 -10.33
CA VAL A 37 -11.89 -15.96 -10.50
C VAL A 37 -11.79 -14.82 -11.52
N TYR A 38 -10.79 -13.96 -11.40
CA TYR A 38 -10.55 -12.89 -12.37
C TYR A 38 -10.40 -13.44 -13.79
N ASP A 39 -9.53 -14.41 -13.99
CA ASP A 39 -9.26 -15.00 -15.32
C ASP A 39 -10.50 -15.72 -15.88
N THR A 40 -11.28 -16.37 -15.02
CA THR A 40 -12.54 -17.01 -15.39
C THR A 40 -13.55 -15.99 -15.92
N ILE A 41 -13.73 -14.87 -15.21
CA ILE A 41 -14.68 -13.82 -15.67
C ILE A 41 -14.23 -13.22 -17.01
N VAL A 42 -12.94 -12.93 -17.17
CA VAL A 42 -12.41 -12.45 -18.46
C VAL A 42 -12.68 -13.46 -19.60
N ALA A 43 -12.55 -14.76 -19.30
CA ALA A 43 -12.69 -15.81 -20.30
C ALA A 43 -14.14 -16.07 -20.73
N ILE A 44 -15.11 -15.92 -19.81
CA ILE A 44 -16.54 -16.22 -20.07
C ILE A 44 -17.37 -15.01 -20.49
N TYR A 45 -16.84 -13.80 -20.31
CA TYR A 45 -17.60 -12.60 -20.58
C TYR A 45 -17.78 -12.39 -22.09
N ASP A 46 -19.03 -12.13 -22.48
CA ASP A 46 -19.49 -12.14 -23.86
C ASP A 46 -18.92 -10.96 -24.68
N GLN A 47 -18.80 -11.16 -25.98
CA GLN A 47 -18.38 -10.18 -27.01
C GLN A 47 -19.30 -8.95 -27.14
N ARG A 48 -20.38 -8.87 -26.32
CA ARG A 48 -21.33 -7.74 -26.29
C ARG A 48 -20.83 -6.53 -25.53
N SER A 49 -19.83 -6.69 -24.66
CA SER A 49 -19.23 -5.61 -23.86
C SER A 49 -17.84 -5.27 -24.42
N SER A 50 -17.37 -4.06 -24.15
CA SER A 50 -15.99 -3.71 -24.46
C SER A 50 -15.01 -4.59 -23.68
N PHE A 51 -13.79 -4.74 -24.18
CA PHE A 51 -12.75 -5.48 -23.45
C PHE A 51 -12.42 -4.82 -22.11
N GLU A 52 -12.49 -3.49 -22.04
CA GLU A 52 -12.30 -2.71 -20.81
C GLU A 52 -13.37 -3.02 -19.76
N ASP A 53 -14.64 -3.09 -20.18
CA ASP A 53 -15.76 -3.45 -19.30
C ASP A 53 -15.63 -4.89 -18.78
N ASN A 54 -15.10 -5.81 -19.59
CA ASN A 54 -14.86 -7.19 -19.17
C ASN A 54 -13.78 -7.25 -18.10
N LEU A 55 -12.70 -6.48 -18.26
CA LEU A 55 -11.64 -6.39 -17.24
C LEU A 55 -12.16 -5.74 -15.94
N LEU A 56 -13.00 -4.71 -16.06
CA LEU A 56 -13.63 -4.05 -14.90
C LEU A 56 -14.55 -5.02 -14.15
N ASN A 57 -15.41 -5.75 -14.85
CA ASN A 57 -16.25 -6.78 -14.26
C ASN A 57 -15.44 -7.87 -13.56
N ALA A 58 -14.34 -8.32 -14.19
CA ALA A 58 -13.46 -9.32 -13.60
C ALA A 58 -12.77 -8.79 -12.33
N SER A 59 -12.35 -7.54 -12.32
CA SER A 59 -11.74 -6.88 -11.17
C SER A 59 -12.73 -6.83 -9.99
N TYR A 60 -13.98 -6.49 -10.26
CA TYR A 60 -15.01 -6.41 -9.25
C TYR A 60 -15.38 -7.79 -8.68
N VAL A 61 -15.68 -8.77 -9.53
CA VAL A 61 -16.05 -10.11 -9.08
C VAL A 61 -14.93 -10.77 -8.29
N ALA A 62 -13.67 -10.55 -8.71
CA ALA A 62 -12.52 -11.02 -7.96
C ALA A 62 -12.38 -10.35 -6.57
N ALA A 63 -12.73 -9.06 -6.47
CA ALA A 63 -12.74 -8.34 -5.20
C ALA A 63 -13.86 -8.86 -4.27
N GLU A 64 -15.07 -9.12 -4.80
CA GLU A 64 -16.15 -9.74 -4.02
C GLU A 64 -15.78 -11.13 -3.52
N TYR A 65 -15.10 -11.92 -4.34
CA TYR A 65 -14.61 -13.22 -3.92
C TYR A 65 -13.59 -13.14 -2.77
N ALA A 66 -12.73 -12.13 -2.77
CA ALA A 66 -11.73 -11.94 -1.73
C ALA A 66 -12.32 -11.55 -0.35
N GLN A 67 -13.56 -11.05 -0.30
CA GLN A 67 -14.21 -10.54 0.92
C GLN A 67 -14.90 -11.62 1.75
N THR A 68 -15.20 -12.77 1.18
CA THR A 68 -15.96 -13.80 1.90
C THR A 68 -15.51 -15.21 1.53
N THR A 69 -15.64 -16.13 2.47
CA THR A 69 -15.48 -17.58 2.26
C THR A 69 -16.83 -18.29 2.05
N PHE A 70 -17.94 -17.54 2.13
CA PHE A 70 -19.30 -18.07 1.99
C PHE A 70 -19.80 -17.92 0.56
N ILE A 71 -20.07 -19.03 -0.12
CA ILE A 71 -20.44 -19.07 -1.54
C ILE A 71 -21.74 -18.32 -1.83
N ASP A 72 -22.71 -18.34 -0.94
CA ASP A 72 -24.00 -17.68 -1.15
C ASP A 72 -23.89 -16.15 -1.02
N GLU A 73 -23.06 -15.65 -0.11
CA GLU A 73 -22.72 -14.23 -0.03
C GLU A 73 -22.03 -13.79 -1.31
N PHE A 74 -20.97 -14.49 -1.75
CA PHE A 74 -20.27 -14.21 -2.99
C PHE A 74 -21.23 -14.15 -4.19
N ARG A 75 -22.15 -15.12 -4.32
CA ARG A 75 -23.15 -15.15 -5.39
C ARG A 75 -24.06 -13.92 -5.35
N SER A 76 -24.58 -13.58 -4.17
CA SER A 76 -25.47 -12.43 -3.99
C SER A 76 -24.80 -11.13 -4.38
N MET A 77 -23.59 -10.89 -3.89
CA MET A 77 -22.77 -9.69 -4.17
C MET A 77 -22.44 -9.59 -5.66
N THR A 78 -22.02 -10.70 -6.26
CA THR A 78 -21.70 -10.77 -7.71
C THR A 78 -22.94 -10.51 -8.56
N GLN A 79 -24.10 -11.11 -8.26
CA GLN A 79 -25.33 -10.88 -9.00
C GLN A 79 -25.79 -9.43 -8.91
N HIS A 80 -25.71 -8.84 -7.72
CA HIS A 80 -26.04 -7.42 -7.55
C HIS A 80 -25.19 -6.55 -8.47
N TYR A 81 -23.88 -6.71 -8.43
CA TYR A 81 -22.97 -5.90 -9.23
C TYR A 81 -23.14 -6.12 -10.74
N LEU A 82 -23.23 -7.36 -11.19
CA LEU A 82 -23.34 -7.66 -12.63
C LEU A 82 -24.62 -7.06 -13.25
N ASN A 83 -25.67 -6.83 -12.45
CA ASN A 83 -26.90 -6.20 -12.86
C ASN A 83 -26.87 -4.65 -12.85
N LEU A 84 -25.82 -4.03 -12.30
CA LEU A 84 -25.69 -2.58 -12.34
C LEU A 84 -25.44 -2.07 -13.76
N PRO A 85 -25.97 -0.88 -14.11
CA PRO A 85 -25.58 -0.17 -15.33
C PRO A 85 -24.07 0.09 -15.37
N ILE A 86 -23.50 0.18 -16.58
CA ILE A 86 -22.05 0.34 -16.74
C ILE A 86 -21.57 1.67 -16.15
N GLU A 87 -22.39 2.73 -16.25
CA GLU A 87 -22.09 4.04 -15.70
C GLU A 87 -21.93 3.99 -14.18
N ASP A 88 -22.74 3.19 -13.50
CA ASP A 88 -22.67 3.00 -12.05
C ASP A 88 -21.43 2.20 -11.66
N LYS A 89 -21.05 1.20 -12.47
CA LYS A 89 -19.83 0.42 -12.28
C LYS A 89 -18.55 1.25 -12.37
N GLN A 90 -18.52 2.22 -13.28
CA GLN A 90 -17.38 3.12 -13.45
C GLN A 90 -17.19 4.10 -12.29
N ASN A 91 -18.25 4.34 -11.50
CA ASN A 91 -18.18 5.18 -10.30
C ASN A 91 -17.59 4.49 -9.07
N TYR A 92 -17.33 3.18 -9.12
CA TYR A 92 -16.64 2.49 -8.03
C TYR A 92 -15.19 2.94 -7.95
N ASN A 93 -14.83 3.54 -6.82
CA ASN A 93 -13.47 4.00 -6.54
C ASN A 93 -12.52 2.80 -6.44
N GLY A 94 -11.65 2.70 -7.39
CA GLY A 94 -10.61 1.69 -7.42
C GLY A 94 -9.22 2.31 -7.38
N VAL A 95 -8.21 1.49 -7.15
CA VAL A 95 -6.80 1.88 -7.18
C VAL A 95 -6.14 1.39 -8.46
N LEU A 96 -5.57 2.31 -9.22
CA LEU A 96 -4.69 1.99 -10.34
C LEU A 96 -3.26 2.39 -9.98
N LEU A 97 -2.47 1.42 -9.56
CA LEU A 97 -1.06 1.61 -9.19
C LEU A 97 -0.21 0.52 -9.84
N PRO A 98 0.23 0.73 -11.10
CA PRO A 98 1.03 -0.21 -11.84
C PRO A 98 2.29 -0.65 -11.11
N TRP A 99 2.70 -1.89 -11.29
CA TRP A 99 3.83 -2.50 -10.59
C TRP A 99 5.15 -1.72 -10.76
N ASP A 100 5.42 -1.30 -12.00
CA ASP A 100 6.62 -0.55 -12.36
C ASP A 100 6.68 0.86 -11.75
N VAL A 101 5.52 1.48 -11.53
CA VAL A 101 5.42 2.81 -10.88
C VAL A 101 5.78 2.75 -9.40
N ARG A 102 5.45 1.64 -8.72
CA ARG A 102 5.66 1.49 -7.26
C ARG A 102 7.12 1.63 -6.85
N LYS A 103 8.05 1.20 -7.70
CA LYS A 103 9.49 1.31 -7.43
C LYS A 103 9.95 2.76 -7.24
N GLY A 104 9.25 3.72 -7.86
CA GLY A 104 9.51 5.15 -7.69
C GLY A 104 8.93 5.75 -6.41
N ILE A 105 8.11 4.99 -5.65
CA ILE A 105 7.52 5.43 -4.40
C ILE A 105 8.46 5.07 -3.26
N ASN A 106 9.13 6.08 -2.72
CA ASN A 106 9.97 5.97 -1.54
C ASN A 106 9.10 6.07 -0.28
N ILE A 107 9.22 5.08 0.61
CA ILE A 107 8.49 5.04 1.88
C ILE A 107 9.50 5.18 3.01
N TYR A 108 9.47 6.32 3.71
CA TYR A 108 10.31 6.52 4.89
C TYR A 108 9.86 5.61 6.02
N ILE A 109 10.76 4.87 6.61
CA ILE A 109 10.49 3.96 7.72
C ILE A 109 10.93 4.66 9.02
N ALA A 110 9.99 5.30 9.68
CA ALA A 110 10.20 5.89 11.01
C ALA A 110 10.09 4.78 12.06
N ALA A 111 11.21 4.36 12.63
CA ALA A 111 11.24 3.23 13.55
C ALA A 111 12.51 3.24 14.42
N PRO A 112 12.48 2.66 15.62
CA PRO A 112 13.65 2.45 16.45
C PRO A 112 14.55 1.33 15.91
N ASP A 113 15.16 1.55 14.75
CA ASP A 113 15.94 0.57 13.98
C ASP A 113 17.40 0.45 14.50
N PHE A 114 17.58 0.46 15.83
CA PHE A 114 18.87 0.43 16.48
C PHE A 114 19.39 -1.01 16.66
N ASP A 115 20.70 -1.16 16.75
CA ASP A 115 21.38 -2.44 16.92
C ASP A 115 21.06 -3.16 18.26
N PHE A 116 20.58 -2.44 19.25
CA PHE A 116 20.13 -2.96 20.57
C PHE A 116 18.62 -3.27 20.64
N VAL A 117 17.89 -3.11 19.55
CA VAL A 117 16.44 -3.39 19.45
C VAL A 117 16.19 -4.65 18.61
N ASP A 118 15.16 -5.43 18.91
CA ASP A 118 14.71 -6.49 18.00
C ASP A 118 14.06 -5.85 16.77
N THR A 119 14.81 -5.76 15.68
CA THR A 119 14.39 -5.12 14.43
C THR A 119 13.61 -6.05 13.49
N LYS A 120 13.34 -7.31 13.88
CA LYS A 120 12.63 -8.27 13.03
C LYS A 120 11.28 -7.75 12.51
N PRO A 121 10.43 -7.04 13.30
CA PRO A 121 9.19 -6.47 12.77
C PRO A 121 9.45 -5.45 11.67
N ILE A 122 10.48 -4.60 11.82
CA ILE A 122 10.87 -3.60 10.82
C ILE A 122 11.37 -4.29 9.55
N ASP A 123 12.24 -5.31 9.70
CA ASP A 123 12.77 -6.08 8.57
C ASP A 123 11.66 -6.81 7.80
N PHE A 124 10.65 -7.35 8.52
CA PHE A 124 9.50 -7.99 7.91
C PHE A 124 8.67 -7.00 7.08
N ILE A 125 8.39 -5.82 7.63
CA ILE A 125 7.65 -4.76 6.95
C ILE A 125 8.41 -4.30 5.70
N CYS A 126 9.72 -4.05 5.80
CA CYS A 126 10.53 -3.64 4.65
C CYS A 126 10.52 -4.70 3.54
N LYS A 127 10.69 -5.98 3.89
CA LYS A 127 10.59 -7.10 2.93
C LYS A 127 9.21 -7.18 2.28
N ALA A 128 8.13 -6.94 3.03
CA ALA A 128 6.78 -6.91 2.47
C ALA A 128 6.61 -5.75 1.47
N LEU A 129 7.12 -4.57 1.78
CA LEU A 129 7.10 -3.41 0.87
C LEU A 129 7.91 -3.69 -0.39
N GLU A 130 9.12 -4.22 -0.27
CA GLU A 130 9.98 -4.63 -1.39
C GLU A 130 9.31 -5.72 -2.25
N TYR A 131 8.67 -6.71 -1.62
CA TYR A 131 7.90 -7.75 -2.31
C TYR A 131 6.77 -7.15 -3.16
N HIS A 132 6.18 -6.04 -2.72
CA HIS A 132 5.19 -5.27 -3.47
C HIS A 132 5.78 -4.19 -4.37
N ASN A 133 7.10 -4.22 -4.59
CA ASN A 133 7.86 -3.31 -5.46
C ASN A 133 7.91 -1.85 -4.99
N PHE A 134 7.68 -1.58 -3.72
CA PHE A 134 7.94 -0.28 -3.12
C PHE A 134 9.40 -0.15 -2.68
N THR A 135 9.84 1.09 -2.43
CA THR A 135 11.21 1.38 -1.99
C THR A 135 11.20 1.87 -0.54
N PRO A 136 11.35 0.97 0.46
CA PRO A 136 11.48 1.39 1.85
C PRO A 136 12.84 2.08 2.06
N ARG A 137 12.84 3.21 2.77
CA ARG A 137 14.01 4.03 3.07
C ARG A 137 14.21 4.03 4.59
N ARG A 138 15.32 3.48 5.03
CA ARG A 138 15.63 3.27 6.47
C ARG A 138 16.75 4.21 6.89
N PRO A 139 16.51 5.29 7.68
CA PRO A 139 17.50 6.28 8.01
C PRO A 139 18.75 5.69 8.67
N ILE A 140 18.58 4.80 9.64
CA ILE A 140 19.72 4.18 10.35
C ILE A 140 20.60 3.34 9.41
N LYS A 141 19.97 2.64 8.43
CA LYS A 141 20.75 1.83 7.45
C LYS A 141 21.43 2.68 6.39
N GLU A 142 20.85 3.83 6.02
CA GLU A 142 21.36 4.70 4.97
C GLU A 142 22.33 5.76 5.52
N ASN A 143 22.01 6.37 6.66
CA ASN A 143 22.76 7.49 7.23
C ASN A 143 23.68 7.09 8.39
N GLY A 144 23.42 5.91 8.98
CA GLY A 144 24.15 5.39 10.13
C GLY A 144 23.47 5.70 11.46
N GLN A 145 23.86 4.95 12.49
CA GLN A 145 23.40 5.13 13.86
C GLN A 145 24.30 6.15 14.57
N MET A 146 23.70 7.10 15.29
CA MET A 146 24.43 8.05 16.11
C MET A 146 25.17 7.35 17.25
N SER A 147 26.46 7.62 17.43
CA SER A 147 27.22 7.11 18.56
C SER A 147 26.85 7.88 19.84
N LYS A 148 27.06 7.24 21.01
CA LYS A 148 26.82 7.91 22.32
C LYS A 148 27.78 9.08 22.56
N GLU A 149 28.95 9.02 21.97
CA GLU A 149 30.05 10.02 22.05
C GLU A 149 29.94 11.08 20.95
N ALA A 150 28.92 11.02 20.07
CA ALA A 150 28.76 11.91 18.93
C ALA A 150 28.85 13.39 19.34
N GLY A 151 29.76 14.10 18.70
CA GLY A 151 29.91 15.54 18.85
C GLY A 151 28.78 16.33 18.16
N LYS A 152 28.73 17.65 18.43
CA LYS A 152 27.68 18.53 17.87
C LYS A 152 27.63 18.46 16.33
N ALA A 153 28.78 18.49 15.68
CA ALA A 153 28.85 18.48 14.20
C ALA A 153 28.31 17.17 13.60
N GLU A 154 28.62 16.03 14.22
CA GLU A 154 28.14 14.72 13.82
C GLU A 154 26.60 14.64 13.99
N ARG A 155 26.07 15.06 15.14
CA ARG A 155 24.63 15.13 15.40
C ARG A 155 23.88 16.01 14.39
N GLN A 156 24.44 17.18 14.06
CA GLN A 156 23.88 18.06 13.04
C GLN A 156 23.88 17.42 11.66
N LYS A 157 24.97 16.73 11.30
CA LYS A 157 25.06 16.04 10.00
C LYS A 157 24.00 14.93 9.88
N LEU A 158 23.88 14.07 10.88
CA LEU A 158 22.87 12.99 10.89
C LEU A 158 21.46 13.57 10.81
N PHE A 159 21.12 14.57 11.65
CA PHE A 159 19.86 15.26 11.58
C PHE A 159 19.54 15.80 10.18
N GLN A 160 20.49 16.47 9.55
CA GLN A 160 20.31 17.00 8.19
C GLN A 160 20.11 15.89 7.16
N SER A 161 20.83 14.76 7.30
CA SER A 161 20.68 13.60 6.42
C SER A 161 19.30 12.95 6.57
N ASP A 162 18.82 12.79 7.81
CA ASP A 162 17.48 12.23 8.06
C ASP A 162 16.36 13.15 7.53
N MET A 163 16.51 14.46 7.75
CA MET A 163 15.57 15.44 7.20
C MET A 163 15.55 15.42 5.66
N ALA A 164 16.70 15.33 5.01
CA ALA A 164 16.78 15.21 3.55
C ALA A 164 16.20 13.87 3.06
N LEU A 165 16.36 12.80 3.82
CA LEU A 165 15.77 11.50 3.49
C LEU A 165 14.24 11.56 3.59
N ILE A 166 13.67 12.16 4.65
CA ILE A 166 12.23 12.42 4.76
C ILE A 166 11.74 13.21 3.53
N ASP A 167 12.43 14.31 3.16
CA ASP A 167 12.06 15.15 2.02
C ASP A 167 12.08 14.41 0.68
N SER A 168 12.86 13.33 0.57
CA SER A 168 12.93 12.49 -0.64
C SER A 168 11.82 11.43 -0.73
N CYS A 169 11.01 11.25 0.32
CA CYS A 169 9.98 10.23 0.41
C CYS A 169 8.59 10.80 0.16
N GLN A 170 7.67 9.98 -0.31
CA GLN A 170 6.29 10.35 -0.59
C GLN A 170 5.33 9.96 0.53
N ILE A 171 5.70 8.97 1.33
CA ILE A 171 4.88 8.39 2.41
C ILE A 171 5.81 8.07 3.58
N MET A 172 5.31 8.20 4.80
CA MET A 172 5.96 7.68 5.99
C MET A 172 5.19 6.47 6.53
N LEU A 173 5.89 5.42 6.85
CA LEU A 173 5.39 4.30 7.66
C LEU A 173 6.13 4.31 9.00
N ALA A 174 5.42 4.66 10.06
CA ALA A 174 5.92 4.62 11.42
C ALA A 174 5.65 3.27 12.05
N VAL A 175 6.69 2.68 12.68
CA VAL A 175 6.61 1.37 13.35
C VAL A 175 6.87 1.58 14.84
N LEU A 176 5.82 1.50 15.65
CA LEU A 176 5.88 1.74 17.07
C LEU A 176 6.18 0.45 17.84
N LEU A 177 7.44 0.17 18.10
CA LEU A 177 7.86 -0.96 18.95
C LEU A 177 7.91 -0.58 20.44
N TYR A 178 8.18 0.68 20.70
CA TYR A 178 8.10 1.35 22.02
C TYR A 178 8.05 2.87 21.79
N ASN A 179 7.87 3.65 22.84
CA ASN A 179 7.84 5.11 22.77
C ASN A 179 9.24 5.68 22.51
N ASP A 180 9.71 5.56 21.25
CA ASP A 180 10.97 6.15 20.80
C ASP A 180 10.79 7.64 20.45
N PRO A 181 11.50 8.56 21.14
CA PRO A 181 11.36 9.99 20.84
C PRO A 181 11.73 10.38 19.40
N GLY A 182 12.67 9.67 18.79
CA GLY A 182 13.07 9.91 17.38
C GLY A 182 11.92 9.65 16.44
N THR A 183 11.33 8.46 16.51
CA THR A 183 10.16 8.06 15.72
C THR A 183 8.99 9.03 15.90
N LEU A 184 8.70 9.46 17.13
CA LEU A 184 7.59 10.39 17.40
C LEU A 184 7.84 11.78 16.79
N ILE A 185 9.08 12.28 16.85
CA ILE A 185 9.46 13.56 16.22
C ILE A 185 9.35 13.46 14.69
N GLU A 186 9.79 12.36 14.09
CA GLU A 186 9.70 12.12 12.66
C GLU A 186 8.24 12.12 12.17
N ILE A 187 7.33 11.48 12.93
CA ILE A 187 5.88 11.53 12.66
C ILE A 187 5.39 12.98 12.65
N GLY A 188 5.74 13.78 13.65
CA GLY A 188 5.37 15.19 13.74
C GLY A 188 5.92 16.02 12.57
N VAL A 189 7.17 15.77 12.16
CA VAL A 189 7.81 16.43 11.01
C VAL A 189 7.10 16.06 9.71
N ALA A 190 6.76 14.79 9.50
CA ALA A 190 6.04 14.34 8.31
C ALA A 190 4.63 14.96 8.24
N ALA A 191 3.93 15.03 9.37
CA ALA A 191 2.61 15.65 9.45
C ALA A 191 2.65 17.15 9.12
N GLU A 192 3.63 17.89 9.64
CA GLU A 192 3.83 19.31 9.32
C GLU A 192 4.05 19.52 7.82
N ARG A 193 4.77 18.61 7.17
CA ARG A 193 5.01 18.61 5.72
C ARG A 193 3.83 18.10 4.90
N ARG A 194 2.72 17.73 5.52
CA ARG A 194 1.54 17.12 4.87
C ARG A 194 1.88 15.82 4.12
N MET A 195 2.91 15.14 4.57
CA MET A 195 3.24 13.80 4.08
C MET A 195 2.22 12.81 4.67
N PRO A 196 1.65 11.90 3.86
CA PRO A 196 0.83 10.82 4.40
C PRO A 196 1.63 9.97 5.40
N VAL A 197 1.06 9.74 6.59
CA VAL A 197 1.66 8.95 7.66
C VAL A 197 0.75 7.77 7.97
N LEU A 198 1.30 6.55 7.84
CA LEU A 198 0.68 5.33 8.35
C LEU A 198 1.41 4.92 9.63
N VAL A 199 0.66 4.51 10.64
CA VAL A 199 1.24 4.01 11.88
C VAL A 199 0.91 2.52 12.05
N TYR A 200 1.96 1.71 12.18
CA TYR A 200 1.84 0.32 12.60
C TYR A 200 2.19 0.21 14.07
N ASP A 201 1.17 -0.02 14.88
CA ASP A 201 1.28 -0.13 16.35
C ASP A 201 0.85 -1.52 16.83
N PRO A 202 1.75 -2.51 16.80
CA PRO A 202 1.43 -3.89 17.14
C PRO A 202 1.18 -4.08 18.64
N TYR A 203 1.54 -3.11 19.48
CA TYR A 203 1.47 -3.21 20.93
C TYR A 203 0.46 -2.25 21.57
N SER A 204 -0.29 -1.50 20.74
CA SER A 204 -1.31 -0.53 21.19
C SER A 204 -0.73 0.49 22.17
N ILE A 205 0.43 1.05 21.84
CA ILE A 205 1.13 2.06 22.66
C ILE A 205 0.81 3.50 22.25
N ALA A 206 0.12 3.70 21.12
CA ALA A 206 -0.31 5.01 20.65
C ALA A 206 -1.59 5.45 21.36
N ASP A 207 -1.45 5.95 22.57
CA ASP A 207 -2.54 6.41 23.45
C ASP A 207 -2.70 7.94 23.48
N ASN A 208 -1.78 8.68 22.88
CA ASN A 208 -1.77 10.14 22.87
C ASN A 208 -2.51 10.67 21.64
N CYS A 209 -3.41 11.66 21.82
CA CYS A 209 -4.20 12.24 20.74
C CYS A 209 -3.35 12.80 19.58
N MET A 210 -2.14 13.28 19.84
CA MET A 210 -1.22 13.70 18.77
C MET A 210 -0.77 12.54 17.88
N LEU A 211 -0.73 11.32 18.41
CA LEU A 211 -0.39 10.12 17.64
C LEU A 211 -1.60 9.50 16.95
N THR A 212 -2.80 9.61 17.57
CA THR A 212 -4.01 8.99 16.99
C THR A 212 -4.65 9.85 15.91
N GLU A 213 -4.47 11.19 15.97
CA GLU A 213 -5.12 12.13 15.04
C GLU A 213 -4.19 12.65 13.92
N ILE A 214 -2.86 12.53 14.07
CA ILE A 214 -1.89 12.89 13.02
C ILE A 214 -1.91 11.92 11.83
N PRO A 215 -1.91 10.59 12.03
CA PRO A 215 -1.95 9.64 10.92
C PRO A 215 -3.19 9.84 10.04
N ASN A 216 -2.99 9.70 8.74
CA ASN A 216 -4.07 9.91 7.75
C ASN A 216 -4.82 8.60 7.43
N VAL A 217 -4.52 7.52 8.16
CA VAL A 217 -5.09 6.19 7.93
C VAL A 217 -5.41 5.53 9.26
#